data_3debdab512f6f83ea4071b96ffb48cd5
#
_entry.id   3debdab512f6f83ea4071b96ffb48cd5
#
_cell.length_a   1.000
_cell.length_b   1.000
_cell.length_c   1.000
_cell.angle_alpha   90.00
_cell.angle_beta   90.00
_cell.angle_gamma   90.00
#
_symmetry.space_group_name_H-M   'P 1'
#
loop_
_entity.id
_entity.type
_entity.pdbx_description
1 polymer ?
#
loop_
_entity_poly.entity_id
_entity_poly.type
_entity_poly.pdbx_seq_one_letter_code
_entity_poly.pdbx_strand_id
1 'polypeptide(L)'
;GTSPRSAWQSIEALKQIYLQPGDKILFKKGETFPGILEVTGKGTYTHPIIIDAYGEGNQKPCIAGNDTSMYAVRIFNSDYFTIQNLEISNTGKERKAGRTGLKVECTDYGISHNIRINNLTIRDVNGSLVKEEGGGSGILIVNGGDSIRSRFDSLTIENCHILRCERNAMIWSGYYDRKNWYPNKHTIVRNNVIEKVPGDGIVPIGCD
;
A
#
# COMPACT_ATOMS: atom_id res chain seq x y z
N GLY A 1 -21.95 -0.63 1.87
CA GLY A 1 -23.18 -0.23 1.16
C GLY A 1 -22.95 -0.12 -0.33
N THR A 2 -24.02 -0.20 -1.11
CA THR A 2 -23.96 -0.19 -2.58
C THR A 2 -24.30 1.18 -3.19
N SER A 3 -24.53 2.18 -2.36
CA SER A 3 -24.82 3.56 -2.79
C SER A 3 -24.30 4.57 -1.75
N PRO A 4 -24.15 5.87 -2.12
CA PRO A 4 -23.77 6.90 -1.17
C PRO A 4 -24.71 7.03 0.04
N ARG A 5 -25.99 6.72 -0.14
CA ARG A 5 -27.00 6.78 0.95
C ARG A 5 -26.92 5.59 1.92
N SER A 6 -26.34 4.48 1.49
CA SER A 6 -26.14 3.26 2.28
C SER A 6 -24.65 2.98 2.52
N ALA A 7 -23.79 3.99 2.38
CA ALA A 7 -22.36 3.85 2.59
C ALA A 7 -22.06 3.39 4.03
N TRP A 8 -21.04 2.58 4.17
CA TRP A 8 -20.50 2.25 5.48
C TRP A 8 -19.85 3.47 6.11
N GLN A 9 -20.06 3.67 7.38
CA GLN A 9 -19.52 4.82 8.12
C GLN A 9 -18.10 4.57 8.65
N SER A 10 -17.62 3.33 8.55
CA SER A 10 -16.31 2.92 9.05
C SER A 10 -15.66 1.91 8.13
N ILE A 11 -14.33 1.98 8.02
CA ILE A 11 -13.50 1.01 7.28
C ILE A 11 -13.45 -0.36 7.98
N GLU A 12 -13.84 -0.44 9.24
CA GLU A 12 -13.92 -1.71 10.00
C GLU A 12 -14.83 -2.74 9.33
N ALA A 13 -15.86 -2.28 8.62
CA ALA A 13 -16.77 -3.16 7.88
C ALA A 13 -16.08 -3.96 6.76
N LEU A 14 -14.89 -3.53 6.32
CA LEU A 14 -14.12 -4.17 5.25
C LEU A 14 -13.22 -5.31 5.73
N LYS A 15 -12.92 -5.39 7.02
CA LYS A 15 -11.92 -6.33 7.58
C LYS A 15 -12.15 -7.81 7.29
N GLN A 16 -13.39 -8.21 7.01
CA GLN A 16 -13.75 -9.62 6.80
C GLN A 16 -14.21 -9.92 5.36
N ILE A 17 -14.03 -8.94 4.46
CA ILE A 17 -14.50 -9.09 3.09
C ILE A 17 -13.35 -9.57 2.21
N TYR A 18 -13.53 -10.74 1.61
CA TYR A 18 -12.69 -11.20 0.51
C TYR A 18 -13.25 -10.65 -0.80
N LEU A 19 -12.49 -9.75 -1.43
CA LEU A 19 -12.94 -9.04 -2.62
C LEU A 19 -12.91 -9.95 -3.86
N GLN A 20 -13.94 -9.82 -4.69
CA GLN A 20 -14.15 -10.60 -5.90
C GLN A 20 -13.80 -9.79 -7.17
N PRO A 21 -13.63 -10.47 -8.33
CA PRO A 21 -13.37 -9.77 -9.59
C PRO A 21 -14.41 -8.69 -9.90
N GLY A 22 -13.94 -7.45 -10.12
CA GLY A 22 -14.78 -6.30 -10.43
C GLY A 22 -15.30 -5.52 -9.22
N ASP A 23 -15.00 -5.96 -8.00
CA ASP A 23 -15.37 -5.21 -6.80
C ASP A 23 -14.68 -3.85 -6.74
N LYS A 24 -15.43 -2.87 -6.25
CA LYS A 24 -14.94 -1.50 -6.04
C LYS A 24 -15.21 -1.03 -4.63
N ILE A 25 -14.16 -0.55 -3.95
CA ILE A 25 -14.28 0.16 -2.68
C ILE A 25 -14.06 1.64 -2.98
N LEU A 26 -15.06 2.46 -2.72
CA LEU A 26 -15.04 3.88 -3.05
C LEU A 26 -15.12 4.73 -1.78
N PHE A 27 -14.15 5.62 -1.61
CA PHE A 27 -14.07 6.56 -0.51
C PHE A 27 -14.52 7.95 -0.96
N LYS A 28 -15.32 8.62 -0.12
CA LYS A 28 -15.84 9.94 -0.46
C LYS A 28 -14.75 10.99 -0.32
N LYS A 29 -14.57 11.79 -1.37
CA LYS A 29 -13.62 12.91 -1.40
C LYS A 29 -13.89 13.90 -0.27
N GLY A 30 -12.82 14.47 0.26
CA GLY A 30 -12.87 15.43 1.36
C GLY A 30 -13.08 14.82 2.75
N GLU A 31 -13.29 13.51 2.86
CA GLU A 31 -13.47 12.83 4.15
C GLU A 31 -12.20 12.12 4.62
N THR A 32 -12.08 11.97 5.93
CA THR A 32 -11.01 11.20 6.58
C THR A 32 -11.60 9.96 7.25
N PHE A 33 -10.99 8.83 6.98
CA PHE A 33 -11.36 7.51 7.48
C PHE A 33 -10.29 7.02 8.45
N PRO A 34 -10.52 7.13 9.77
CA PRO A 34 -9.56 6.66 10.75
C PRO A 34 -9.54 5.15 10.85
N GLY A 35 -8.38 4.58 11.12
CA GLY A 35 -8.18 3.16 11.33
C GLY A 35 -7.30 2.49 10.27
N ILE A 36 -7.39 1.18 10.18
CA ILE A 36 -6.59 0.37 9.26
C ILE A 36 -7.48 -0.19 8.16
N LEU A 37 -7.13 0.11 6.90
CA LEU A 37 -7.72 -0.55 5.74
C LEU A 37 -6.86 -1.78 5.39
N GLU A 38 -7.36 -2.95 5.70
CA GLU A 38 -6.75 -4.21 5.29
C GLU A 38 -7.67 -4.93 4.30
N VAL A 39 -7.11 -5.30 3.14
CA VAL A 39 -7.87 -5.89 2.04
C VAL A 39 -7.12 -7.05 1.42
N THR A 40 -7.89 -8.03 0.96
CA THR A 40 -7.43 -9.16 0.16
C THR A 40 -8.47 -9.52 -0.90
N GLY A 41 -8.04 -10.04 -2.04
CA GLY A 41 -8.96 -10.45 -3.08
C GLY A 41 -8.27 -10.84 -4.38
N LYS A 42 -9.00 -11.52 -5.24
CA LYS A 42 -8.52 -11.91 -6.57
C LYS A 42 -9.39 -11.29 -7.64
N GLY A 43 -8.86 -10.25 -8.28
CA GLY A 43 -9.40 -9.73 -9.52
C GLY A 43 -9.00 -10.58 -10.73
N THR A 44 -9.37 -10.12 -11.91
CA THR A 44 -8.88 -10.63 -13.20
C THR A 44 -8.44 -9.49 -14.09
N TYR A 45 -7.76 -9.79 -15.19
CA TYR A 45 -7.34 -8.76 -16.15
C TYR A 45 -8.51 -7.88 -16.65
N THR A 46 -9.65 -8.50 -16.93
CA THR A 46 -10.86 -7.79 -17.40
C THR A 46 -11.73 -7.22 -16.30
N HIS A 47 -11.59 -7.72 -15.07
CA HIS A 47 -12.37 -7.30 -13.91
C HIS A 47 -11.45 -7.11 -12.70
N PRO A 48 -10.57 -6.09 -12.71
CA PRO A 48 -9.70 -5.81 -11.57
C PRO A 48 -10.50 -5.36 -10.36
N ILE A 49 -9.94 -5.58 -9.18
CA ILE A 49 -10.44 -4.96 -7.94
C ILE A 49 -9.91 -3.53 -7.88
N ILE A 50 -10.75 -2.58 -7.50
CA ILE A 50 -10.39 -1.16 -7.49
C ILE A 50 -10.74 -0.52 -6.15
N ILE A 51 -9.75 0.11 -5.53
CA ILE A 51 -9.97 1.07 -4.43
C ILE A 51 -9.75 2.47 -4.99
N ASP A 52 -10.77 3.35 -4.88
CA ASP A 52 -10.76 4.66 -5.51
C ASP A 52 -11.55 5.69 -4.68
N ALA A 53 -11.53 6.92 -5.15
CA ALA A 53 -12.32 8.03 -4.62
C ALA A 53 -13.61 8.23 -5.43
N TYR A 54 -14.65 8.77 -4.79
CA TYR A 54 -15.86 9.24 -5.46
C TYR A 54 -16.31 10.59 -4.92
N GLY A 55 -17.21 11.23 -5.63
CA GLY A 55 -17.79 12.52 -5.27
C GLY A 55 -17.04 13.71 -5.89
N GLU A 56 -17.54 14.90 -5.64
CA GLU A 56 -17.03 16.15 -6.19
C GLU A 56 -15.91 16.73 -5.31
N GLY A 57 -15.14 17.68 -5.87
CA GLY A 57 -14.06 18.38 -5.19
C GLY A 57 -12.68 17.81 -5.50
N ASN A 58 -11.65 18.55 -5.09
CA ASN A 58 -10.24 18.24 -5.40
C ASN A 58 -9.50 17.52 -4.24
N GLN A 59 -10.07 17.53 -3.04
CA GLN A 59 -9.44 16.92 -1.88
C GLN A 59 -9.62 15.40 -1.92
N LYS A 60 -8.50 14.66 -1.96
CA LYS A 60 -8.52 13.20 -1.88
C LYS A 60 -9.10 12.74 -0.53
N PRO A 61 -9.84 11.63 -0.49
CA PRO A 61 -10.19 11.00 0.78
C PRO A 61 -8.93 10.46 1.46
N CYS A 62 -8.83 10.64 2.77
CA CYS A 62 -7.67 10.23 3.55
C CYS A 62 -7.95 8.98 4.38
N ILE A 63 -7.14 7.94 4.21
CA ILE A 63 -7.07 6.83 5.16
C ILE A 63 -6.01 7.20 6.19
N ALA A 64 -6.44 7.41 7.43
CA ALA A 64 -5.55 7.83 8.51
C ALA A 64 -5.35 6.69 9.51
N GLY A 65 -4.14 6.12 9.53
CA GLY A 65 -3.73 5.19 10.58
C GLY A 65 -3.82 5.83 11.96
N ASN A 66 -3.78 5.04 12.99
CA ASN A 66 -3.83 5.49 14.37
C ASN A 66 -2.48 5.28 15.08
N ASP A 67 -2.42 5.70 16.33
CA ASP A 67 -1.23 5.65 17.16
C ASP A 67 -0.58 4.26 17.26
N THR A 68 -1.38 3.21 17.23
CA THR A 68 -0.93 1.82 17.35
C THR A 68 -0.68 1.13 16.01
N SER A 69 -1.14 1.71 14.90
CA SER A 69 -1.09 1.09 13.57
C SER A 69 0.34 0.97 13.04
N MET A 70 0.72 -0.23 12.63
CA MET A 70 1.99 -0.45 11.91
C MET A 70 1.87 -0.06 10.43
N TYR A 71 0.69 -0.09 9.87
CA TYR A 71 0.35 0.40 8.53
C TYR A 71 -1.05 1.02 8.53
N ALA A 72 -1.28 2.01 7.69
CA ALA A 72 -2.62 2.57 7.50
C ALA A 72 -3.41 1.77 6.47
N VAL A 73 -2.74 1.31 5.42
CA VAL A 73 -3.34 0.46 4.38
C VAL A 73 -2.48 -0.78 4.17
N ARG A 74 -3.11 -1.95 4.07
CA ARG A 74 -2.47 -3.20 3.68
C ARG A 74 -3.25 -3.87 2.56
N ILE A 75 -2.56 -4.20 1.47
CA ILE A 75 -3.05 -5.09 0.41
C ILE A 75 -2.30 -6.41 0.59
N PHE A 76 -3.03 -7.47 0.90
CA PHE A 76 -2.45 -8.76 1.25
C PHE A 76 -2.86 -9.84 0.26
N ASN A 77 -1.89 -10.58 -0.29
CA ASN A 77 -2.12 -11.75 -1.14
C ASN A 77 -3.22 -11.54 -2.18
N SER A 78 -3.03 -10.54 -3.04
CA SER A 78 -4.05 -10.09 -3.99
C SER A 78 -3.54 -10.14 -5.42
N ASP A 79 -4.47 -10.31 -6.38
CA ASP A 79 -4.22 -10.28 -7.82
C ASP A 79 -5.06 -9.22 -8.51
N TYR A 80 -4.54 -8.59 -9.57
CA TYR A 80 -5.25 -7.62 -10.43
C TYR A 80 -5.96 -6.56 -9.61
N PHE A 81 -5.15 -5.85 -8.82
CA PHE A 81 -5.62 -4.92 -7.82
C PHE A 81 -5.11 -3.51 -8.09
N THR A 82 -5.99 -2.52 -8.09
CA THR A 82 -5.64 -1.11 -8.25
C THR A 82 -6.06 -0.32 -7.01
N ILE A 83 -5.13 0.45 -6.45
CA ILE A 83 -5.43 1.48 -5.44
C ILE A 83 -5.05 2.83 -6.00
N GLN A 84 -5.99 3.80 -5.99
CA GLN A 84 -5.75 5.08 -6.61
C GLN A 84 -6.55 6.23 -6.00
N ASN A 85 -6.10 7.46 -6.27
CA ASN A 85 -6.80 8.72 -5.95
C ASN A 85 -7.07 8.95 -4.46
N LEU A 86 -6.25 8.37 -3.58
CA LEU A 86 -6.39 8.47 -2.14
C LEU A 86 -5.21 9.22 -1.52
N GLU A 87 -5.44 9.71 -0.33
CA GLU A 87 -4.41 10.13 0.61
C GLU A 87 -4.27 9.07 1.71
N ILE A 88 -3.04 8.82 2.15
CA ILE A 88 -2.71 7.87 3.22
C ILE A 88 -1.78 8.56 4.20
N SER A 89 -2.10 8.53 5.48
CA SER A 89 -1.22 8.99 6.55
C SER A 89 -1.15 7.96 7.68
N ASN A 90 -0.02 7.91 8.37
CA ASN A 90 0.13 7.02 9.52
C ASN A 90 1.04 7.65 10.58
N THR A 91 0.47 8.55 11.35
CA THR A 91 1.17 9.28 12.40
C THR A 91 0.67 8.86 13.78
N GLY A 92 1.56 8.34 14.61
CA GLY A 92 1.30 8.15 16.04
C GLY A 92 1.91 9.28 16.89
N LYS A 93 1.60 9.29 18.18
CA LYS A 93 2.16 10.26 19.14
C LYS A 93 3.68 10.23 19.15
N GLU A 94 4.23 9.04 19.04
CA GLU A 94 5.67 8.80 18.99
C GLU A 94 6.09 8.08 17.71
N ARG A 95 7.37 8.23 17.35
CA ARG A 95 7.97 7.42 16.28
C ARG A 95 7.92 5.95 16.64
N LYS A 96 7.66 5.12 15.65
CA LYS A 96 7.60 3.67 15.84
C LYS A 96 8.31 2.97 14.68
N ALA A 97 9.32 2.18 15.01
CA ALA A 97 10.06 1.40 14.03
C ALA A 97 9.14 0.50 13.20
N GLY A 98 9.36 0.47 11.89
CA GLY A 98 8.56 -0.30 10.93
C GLY A 98 7.21 0.31 10.54
N ARG A 99 6.83 1.48 11.11
CA ARG A 99 5.57 2.15 10.74
C ARG A 99 5.57 2.52 9.26
N THR A 100 4.48 2.20 8.58
CA THR A 100 4.36 2.30 7.13
C THR A 100 3.03 2.94 6.74
N GLY A 101 2.99 3.69 5.65
CA GLY A 101 1.75 4.21 5.08
C GLY A 101 0.97 3.11 4.36
N LEU A 102 1.48 2.64 3.22
CA LEU A 102 0.91 1.55 2.43
C LEU A 102 1.85 0.33 2.45
N LYS A 103 1.35 -0.81 2.92
CA LYS A 103 2.02 -2.11 2.81
C LYS A 103 1.34 -2.96 1.74
N VAL A 104 2.11 -3.45 0.76
CA VAL A 104 1.66 -4.44 -0.22
C VAL A 104 2.46 -5.72 -0.01
N GLU A 105 1.78 -6.80 0.28
CA GLU A 105 2.41 -8.03 0.76
C GLU A 105 1.92 -9.25 -0.01
N CYS A 106 2.88 -10.07 -0.44
CA CYS A 106 2.67 -11.35 -1.12
C CYS A 106 3.53 -12.41 -0.44
N THR A 107 2.95 -13.21 0.46
CA THR A 107 3.66 -14.20 1.26
C THR A 107 2.90 -15.52 1.31
N ASP A 108 3.60 -16.65 1.10
CA ASP A 108 3.00 -17.98 1.02
C ASP A 108 1.82 -18.06 0.03
N TYR A 109 1.95 -17.35 -1.10
CA TYR A 109 0.86 -17.14 -2.06
C TYR A 109 1.19 -17.62 -3.49
N GLY A 110 2.47 -17.56 -3.87
CA GLY A 110 2.93 -17.79 -5.22
C GLY A 110 3.16 -16.48 -5.98
N ILE A 111 2.48 -16.27 -7.10
CA ILE A 111 2.67 -15.07 -7.92
C ILE A 111 1.45 -14.15 -7.80
N SER A 112 1.68 -12.92 -7.37
CA SER A 112 0.70 -11.85 -7.37
C SER A 112 0.86 -11.02 -8.66
N HIS A 113 -0.20 -10.94 -9.46
CA HIS A 113 -0.18 -10.29 -10.76
C HIS A 113 -0.84 -8.93 -10.77
N ASN A 114 -0.27 -7.99 -11.54
CA ASN A 114 -0.88 -6.71 -11.90
C ASN A 114 -1.40 -5.90 -10.70
N ILE A 115 -0.50 -5.58 -9.79
CA ILE A 115 -0.78 -4.62 -8.70
C ILE A 115 -0.43 -3.22 -9.18
N ARG A 116 -1.39 -2.30 -9.11
CA ARG A 116 -1.22 -0.91 -9.52
C ARG A 116 -1.49 0.05 -8.38
N ILE A 117 -0.52 0.89 -8.09
CA ILE A 117 -0.56 1.98 -7.12
C ILE A 117 -0.46 3.28 -7.92
N ASN A 118 -1.53 4.07 -7.97
CA ASN A 118 -1.58 5.22 -8.87
C ASN A 118 -2.17 6.46 -8.18
N ASN A 119 -1.57 7.59 -8.42
CA ASN A 119 -2.05 8.90 -7.94
C ASN A 119 -2.38 8.93 -6.43
N LEU A 120 -1.55 8.30 -5.61
CA LEU A 120 -1.66 8.39 -4.16
C LEU A 120 -0.87 9.60 -3.63
N THR A 121 -1.35 10.18 -2.54
CA THR A 121 -0.57 11.06 -1.68
C THR A 121 -0.31 10.31 -0.38
N ILE A 122 0.96 9.98 -0.08
CA ILE A 122 1.33 9.28 1.16
C ILE A 122 2.16 10.23 1.99
N ARG A 123 1.68 10.57 3.16
CA ARG A 123 2.32 11.61 3.97
C ARG A 123 2.27 11.35 5.47
N ASP A 124 3.18 12.00 6.16
CA ASP A 124 3.20 12.03 7.62
C ASP A 124 3.20 10.61 8.22
N VAL A 125 4.22 9.84 7.84
CA VAL A 125 4.46 8.50 8.39
C VAL A 125 5.66 8.58 9.34
N ASN A 126 5.42 8.59 10.65
CA ASN A 126 6.48 8.73 11.64
C ASN A 126 7.05 7.39 12.10
N GLY A 127 7.85 6.76 11.25
CA GLY A 127 8.68 5.60 11.57
C GLY A 127 9.89 5.95 12.44
N SER A 128 10.82 5.02 12.63
CA SER A 128 12.13 5.31 13.21
C SER A 128 13.05 5.94 12.15
N LEU A 129 13.86 6.90 12.54
CA LEU A 129 14.95 7.44 11.71
C LEU A 129 16.17 6.51 11.70
N VAL A 130 16.23 5.56 12.62
CA VAL A 130 17.34 4.63 12.80
C VAL A 130 17.07 3.37 11.98
N LYS A 131 17.99 3.07 11.07
CA LYS A 131 17.87 1.92 10.15
C LYS A 131 17.85 0.59 10.89
N GLU A 132 18.70 0.46 11.87
CA GLU A 132 18.91 -0.75 12.66
C GLU A 132 17.70 -1.10 13.52
N GLU A 133 16.86 -0.12 13.83
CA GLU A 133 15.60 -0.32 14.58
C GLU A 133 14.44 -0.80 13.67
N GLY A 134 14.65 -0.84 12.34
CA GLY A 134 13.61 -1.24 11.38
C GLY A 134 13.02 -0.08 10.58
N GLY A 135 13.46 1.15 10.81
CA GLY A 135 13.07 2.32 10.00
C GLY A 135 11.57 2.57 9.96
N GLY A 136 11.08 2.83 8.77
CA GLY A 136 9.69 3.06 8.39
C GLY A 136 9.63 3.43 6.91
N SER A 137 8.43 3.57 6.34
CA SER A 137 8.32 3.86 4.92
C SER A 137 6.96 4.43 4.52
N GLY A 138 6.96 5.23 3.45
CA GLY A 138 5.71 5.59 2.77
C GLY A 138 5.05 4.37 2.16
N ILE A 139 5.79 3.64 1.31
CA ILE A 139 5.34 2.39 0.69
C ILE A 139 6.33 1.28 1.03
N LEU A 140 5.81 0.15 1.52
CA LEU A 140 6.55 -1.08 1.77
C LEU A 140 5.99 -2.20 0.90
N ILE A 141 6.83 -2.76 0.04
CA ILE A 141 6.51 -3.93 -0.77
C ILE A 141 7.21 -5.13 -0.16
N VAL A 142 6.45 -6.15 0.21
CA VAL A 142 6.97 -7.37 0.84
C VAL A 142 6.62 -8.58 0.00
N ASN A 143 7.62 -9.38 -0.34
CA ASN A 143 7.40 -10.70 -0.90
C ASN A 143 8.27 -11.74 -0.18
N GLY A 144 7.70 -12.90 0.04
CA GLY A 144 8.36 -13.96 0.81
C GLY A 144 7.51 -15.22 0.90
N GLY A 145 7.79 -16.04 1.90
CA GLY A 145 7.05 -17.24 2.22
C GLY A 145 7.99 -18.38 2.62
N ASP A 146 7.56 -19.12 3.63
CA ASP A 146 8.28 -20.28 4.15
C ASP A 146 7.85 -21.57 3.42
N SER A 147 6.57 -21.67 3.09
CA SER A 147 5.98 -22.83 2.41
C SER A 147 5.88 -22.63 0.91
N ILE A 148 5.46 -21.43 0.46
CA ILE A 148 5.30 -21.09 -0.94
C ILE A 148 6.08 -19.83 -1.26
N ARG A 149 7.13 -19.94 -2.07
CA ARG A 149 7.88 -18.77 -2.54
C ARG A 149 6.94 -17.83 -3.29
N SER A 150 6.98 -16.55 -2.94
CA SER A 150 6.04 -15.58 -3.50
C SER A 150 6.75 -14.36 -4.06
N ARG A 151 6.19 -13.81 -5.13
CA ARG A 151 6.68 -12.59 -5.78
C ARG A 151 5.55 -11.82 -6.44
N PHE A 152 5.82 -10.58 -6.77
CA PHE A 152 4.98 -9.81 -7.67
C PHE A 152 5.44 -10.01 -9.12
N ASP A 153 4.46 -10.02 -10.02
CA ASP A 153 4.67 -9.91 -11.46
C ASP A 153 3.77 -8.78 -12.01
N SER A 154 4.40 -7.76 -12.59
CA SER A 154 3.71 -6.54 -13.03
C SER A 154 3.20 -5.67 -11.86
N LEU A 155 4.13 -5.18 -11.03
CA LEU A 155 3.86 -4.15 -10.03
C LEU A 155 4.15 -2.76 -10.61
N THR A 156 3.17 -1.86 -10.60
CA THR A 156 3.33 -0.48 -11.06
C THR A 156 3.05 0.52 -9.93
N ILE A 157 3.99 1.45 -9.70
CA ILE A 157 3.85 2.58 -8.77
C ILE A 157 4.06 3.86 -9.56
N GLU A 158 2.99 4.64 -9.74
CA GLU A 158 3.05 5.80 -10.60
C GLU A 158 2.23 7.00 -10.12
N ASN A 159 2.67 8.20 -10.52
CA ASN A 159 1.98 9.46 -10.25
C ASN A 159 1.72 9.72 -8.75
N CYS A 160 2.51 9.12 -7.87
CA CYS A 160 2.35 9.25 -6.42
C CYS A 160 3.20 10.41 -5.88
N HIS A 161 2.71 11.03 -4.81
CA HIS A 161 3.44 12.02 -4.04
C HIS A 161 3.70 11.46 -2.64
N ILE A 162 4.97 11.26 -2.27
CA ILE A 162 5.38 10.73 -0.97
C ILE A 162 6.12 11.81 -0.22
N LEU A 163 5.56 12.19 0.92
CA LEU A 163 5.95 13.40 1.63
C LEU A 163 6.07 13.16 3.13
N ARG A 164 7.18 13.58 3.74
CA ARG A 164 7.42 13.44 5.19
C ARG A 164 7.17 12.02 5.71
N CYS A 165 7.75 11.04 5.03
CA CYS A 165 7.74 9.64 5.46
C CYS A 165 9.10 9.26 6.03
N GLU A 166 9.11 8.71 7.20
CA GLU A 166 10.31 8.29 7.92
C GLU A 166 10.40 6.76 7.94
N ARG A 167 11.47 6.13 7.53
CA ARG A 167 12.75 6.65 7.04
C ARG A 167 12.79 6.74 5.52
N ASN A 168 12.13 5.81 4.79
CA ASN A 168 12.20 5.66 3.35
C ASN A 168 10.89 6.11 2.67
N ALA A 169 10.99 6.53 1.40
CA ALA A 169 9.77 6.75 0.64
C ALA A 169 9.18 5.42 0.15
N MET A 170 9.96 4.63 -0.57
CA MET A 170 9.57 3.31 -1.07
C MET A 170 10.67 2.30 -0.78
N ILE A 171 10.30 1.15 -0.21
CA ILE A 171 11.24 0.08 0.06
C ILE A 171 10.62 -1.28 -0.28
N TRP A 172 11.42 -2.14 -0.88
CA TRP A 172 11.09 -3.56 -1.09
C TRP A 172 11.82 -4.41 -0.06
N SER A 173 11.16 -5.45 0.42
CA SER A 173 11.72 -6.49 1.26
C SER A 173 11.35 -7.84 0.68
N GLY A 174 12.30 -8.48 0.03
CA GLY A 174 12.08 -9.73 -0.68
C GLY A 174 13.32 -10.61 -0.72
N TYR A 175 13.37 -11.55 -1.63
CA TYR A 175 14.49 -12.48 -1.79
C TYR A 175 15.72 -11.73 -2.34
N TYR A 176 16.69 -11.43 -1.49
CA TYR A 176 17.95 -10.77 -1.85
C TYR A 176 19.16 -11.74 -1.88
N ASP A 177 19.03 -12.90 -1.27
CA ASP A 177 20.06 -13.93 -1.31
C ASP A 177 20.07 -14.62 -2.68
N ARG A 178 21.21 -14.62 -3.34
CA ARG A 178 21.36 -15.21 -4.68
C ARG A 178 21.11 -16.72 -4.71
N LYS A 179 21.30 -17.43 -3.62
CA LYS A 179 20.98 -18.87 -3.54
C LYS A 179 19.48 -19.13 -3.57
N ASN A 180 18.70 -18.18 -3.06
CA ASN A 180 17.25 -18.23 -2.99
C ASN A 180 16.59 -17.18 -3.88
N TRP A 181 17.30 -16.73 -4.93
CA TRP A 181 16.84 -15.66 -5.80
C TRP A 181 15.48 -15.96 -6.43
N TYR A 182 14.49 -15.15 -6.10
CA TYR A 182 13.13 -15.22 -6.63
C TYR A 182 12.55 -13.80 -6.72
N PRO A 183 13.05 -13.00 -7.69
CA PRO A 183 12.79 -11.56 -7.72
C PRO A 183 11.37 -11.23 -8.17
N ASN A 184 10.92 -10.04 -7.77
CA ASN A 184 9.78 -9.39 -8.38
C ASN A 184 10.12 -9.07 -9.84
N LYS A 185 9.15 -9.27 -10.75
CA LYS A 185 9.32 -9.06 -12.19
C LYS A 185 8.44 -7.93 -12.70
N HIS A 186 8.86 -7.30 -13.78
CA HIS A 186 8.12 -6.25 -14.47
C HIS A 186 7.66 -5.13 -13.51
N THR A 187 8.55 -4.72 -12.62
CA THR A 187 8.29 -3.61 -11.69
C THR A 187 8.51 -2.28 -12.39
N ILE A 188 7.52 -1.41 -12.38
CA ILE A 188 7.57 -0.07 -12.97
C ILE A 188 7.35 0.98 -11.89
N VAL A 189 8.31 1.90 -11.74
CA VAL A 189 8.21 3.06 -10.85
C VAL A 189 8.43 4.31 -11.68
N ARG A 190 7.40 5.15 -11.85
CA ARG A 190 7.49 6.32 -12.72
C ARG A 190 6.64 7.50 -12.26
N ASN A 191 7.05 8.71 -12.64
CA ASN A 191 6.30 9.95 -12.42
C ASN A 191 5.93 10.18 -10.93
N ASN A 192 6.76 9.72 -10.00
CA ASN A 192 6.53 9.93 -8.58
C ASN A 192 7.32 11.14 -8.08
N VAL A 193 6.77 11.86 -7.13
CA VAL A 193 7.42 12.94 -6.41
C VAL A 193 7.72 12.49 -4.99
N ILE A 194 8.97 12.66 -4.55
CA ILE A 194 9.43 12.31 -3.20
C ILE A 194 9.99 13.57 -2.55
N GLU A 195 9.44 13.93 -1.39
CA GLU A 195 9.84 15.13 -0.69
C GLU A 195 10.00 14.90 0.82
N LYS A 196 10.99 15.54 1.41
CA LYS A 196 11.21 15.56 2.87
C LYS A 196 11.25 14.17 3.48
N VAL A 197 11.94 13.26 2.82
CA VAL A 197 12.21 11.90 3.29
C VAL A 197 13.66 11.86 3.76
N PRO A 198 13.93 11.60 5.03
CA PRO A 198 15.27 11.77 5.61
C PRO A 198 16.25 10.62 5.29
N GLY A 199 15.76 9.51 4.78
CA GLY A 199 16.58 8.36 4.37
C GLY A 199 16.55 8.17 2.85
N ASP A 200 16.28 6.94 2.43
CA ASP A 200 16.33 6.58 1.01
C ASP A 200 15.02 6.91 0.28
N GLY A 201 15.13 7.41 -0.94
CA GLY A 201 13.97 7.63 -1.79
C GLY A 201 13.35 6.32 -2.26
N ILE A 202 14.13 5.46 -2.93
CA ILE A 202 13.67 4.19 -3.49
C ILE A 202 14.72 3.10 -3.24
N VAL A 203 14.30 1.99 -2.64
CA VAL A 203 15.19 0.86 -2.28
C VAL A 203 14.62 -0.45 -2.84
N PRO A 204 14.92 -0.81 -4.10
CA PRO A 204 14.30 -1.96 -4.79
C PRO A 204 15.04 -3.27 -4.50
N ILE A 205 14.91 -3.81 -3.30
CA ILE A 205 15.52 -5.09 -2.92
C ILE A 205 14.72 -6.26 -3.51
N GLY A 206 15.40 -7.18 -4.21
CA GLY A 206 14.75 -8.36 -4.80
C GLY A 206 13.86 -8.03 -5.99
N CYS A 207 14.25 -7.08 -6.81
CA CYS A 207 13.64 -6.76 -8.11
C CYS A 207 14.58 -7.16 -9.27
N ASP A 208 13.97 -7.54 -10.40
CA ASP A 208 14.63 -7.88 -11.64
C ASP A 208 14.09 -7.01 -12.77
#